data_6f563afea84ba04c97c9d77bae3e5ed8
#
_entry.id   6f563afea84ba04c97c9d77bae3e5ed8
#
_cell.length_a   1.000
_cell.length_b   1.000
_cell.length_c   1.000
_cell.angle_alpha   90.00
_cell.angle_beta   90.00
_cell.angle_gamma   90.00
#
_symmetry.space_group_name_H-M   'P 1'
#
loop_
_entity.id
_entity.type
_entity.pdbx_description
1 polymer ?
#
loop_
_entity_poly.entity_id
_entity_poly.type
_entity_poly.pdbx_seq_one_letter_code
_entity_poly.pdbx_strand_id
1 'polypeptide(L)'
;MRRPDPRRRAVPAAQRGSMLLAIVFFMVVGGALAAALLSVQRFQSSDFASDLQGERAYWAARSGIEWGTYQVLDPNNSQGLAASALPACFATPKTLALPGDLAPFTVTVTCARYPSSGSHEEQQNRVAGYVLVATASFGSAGAPDRVERRIESRVVKCKNPVAGTAPNYEC
;
A
#
# COMPACT_ATOMS: atom_id res chain seq x y z
N MET A 1 95.92 27.42 4.44
CA MET A 1 94.99 26.53 5.19
C MET A 1 93.58 26.92 4.91
N ARG A 2 92.82 26.16 4.03
CA ARG A 2 91.41 26.35 3.73
C ARG A 2 90.63 25.31 4.54
N ARG A 3 89.75 25.77 5.45
CA ARG A 3 88.81 24.89 6.16
C ARG A 3 87.71 24.40 5.22
N PRO A 4 87.33 23.12 5.23
CA PRO A 4 86.17 22.59 4.50
C PRO A 4 84.87 23.04 5.18
N ASP A 5 83.94 23.52 4.36
CA ASP A 5 82.62 23.93 4.77
C ASP A 5 81.73 22.68 5.01
N PRO A 6 81.14 22.47 6.21
CA PRO A 6 80.42 21.23 6.56
C PRO A 6 78.92 21.30 6.25
N ARG A 7 78.43 22.15 5.37
CA ARG A 7 76.96 22.27 5.14
C ARG A 7 76.56 21.92 3.70
N ARG A 8 76.99 20.79 3.18
CA ARG A 8 76.23 20.20 2.07
C ARG A 8 75.05 19.35 2.68
N ARG A 9 73.93 19.95 2.87
CA ARG A 9 72.62 19.19 3.10
C ARG A 9 72.41 18.34 1.85
N ALA A 10 72.48 17.03 2.01
CA ALA A 10 72.03 16.10 1.00
C ALA A 10 70.56 16.39 0.74
N VAL A 11 70.22 16.86 -0.44
CA VAL A 11 68.81 16.98 -0.89
C VAL A 11 68.30 15.55 -1.07
N PRO A 12 67.23 15.13 -0.34
CA PRO A 12 66.70 13.78 -0.49
C PRO A 12 66.29 13.57 -1.96
N ALA A 13 66.81 12.51 -2.57
CA ALA A 13 66.47 12.11 -3.92
C ALA A 13 64.93 12.00 -4.00
N ALA A 14 64.34 12.83 -4.84
CA ALA A 14 62.90 12.91 -5.02
C ALA A 14 62.34 11.52 -5.34
N GLN A 15 61.48 11.03 -4.51
CA GLN A 15 60.66 9.84 -4.73
C GLN A 15 59.65 10.08 -5.85
N ARG A 16 60.13 10.18 -7.10
CA ARG A 16 59.29 10.46 -8.28
C ARG A 16 58.42 9.28 -8.75
N GLY A 17 58.65 8.06 -8.22
CA GLY A 17 57.90 6.85 -8.62
C GLY A 17 56.66 6.56 -7.82
N SER A 18 56.55 7.00 -6.54
CA SER A 18 55.44 6.65 -5.66
C SER A 18 54.14 7.44 -5.94
N MET A 19 54.24 8.63 -6.49
CA MET A 19 53.13 9.51 -6.76
C MET A 19 52.20 8.97 -7.86
N LEU A 20 52.78 8.36 -8.91
CA LEU A 20 51.99 7.76 -9.99
C LEU A 20 51.22 6.53 -9.51
N LEU A 21 51.84 5.71 -8.66
CA LEU A 21 51.23 4.54 -8.06
C LEU A 21 50.08 4.92 -7.13
N ALA A 22 50.24 6.00 -6.35
CA ALA A 22 49.19 6.54 -5.51
C ALA A 22 47.99 7.06 -6.31
N ILE A 23 48.24 7.78 -7.43
CA ILE A 23 47.16 8.30 -8.29
C ILE A 23 46.37 7.15 -8.91
N VAL A 24 47.03 6.11 -9.43
CA VAL A 24 46.36 4.93 -10.00
C VAL A 24 45.57 4.20 -8.93
N PHE A 25 46.11 4.04 -7.73
CA PHE A 25 45.37 3.44 -6.60
C PHE A 25 44.10 4.23 -6.26
N PHE A 26 44.19 5.55 -6.13
CA PHE A 26 43.02 6.39 -5.85
C PHE A 26 41.98 6.35 -6.98
N MET A 27 42.42 6.29 -8.25
CA MET A 27 41.46 6.14 -9.36
C MET A 27 40.72 4.81 -9.33
N VAL A 28 41.42 3.71 -9.06
CA VAL A 28 40.79 2.37 -9.00
C VAL A 28 39.87 2.26 -7.81
N VAL A 29 40.34 2.65 -6.61
CA VAL A 29 39.52 2.59 -5.39
C VAL A 29 38.34 3.56 -5.47
N GLY A 30 38.56 4.81 -5.92
CA GLY A 30 37.53 5.79 -6.11
C GLY A 30 36.50 5.36 -7.15
N GLY A 31 36.93 4.78 -8.26
CA GLY A 31 36.03 4.22 -9.28
C GLY A 31 35.19 3.05 -8.77
N ALA A 32 35.79 2.14 -8.00
CA ALA A 32 35.09 1.03 -7.39
C ALA A 32 34.03 1.49 -6.36
N LEU A 33 34.38 2.47 -5.51
CA LEU A 33 33.45 3.07 -4.56
C LEU A 33 32.31 3.79 -5.26
N ALA A 34 32.58 4.56 -6.31
CA ALA A 34 31.56 5.24 -7.09
C ALA A 34 30.59 4.24 -7.76
N ALA A 35 31.10 3.15 -8.33
CA ALA A 35 30.28 2.09 -8.90
C ALA A 35 29.40 1.40 -7.86
N ALA A 36 29.94 1.14 -6.66
CA ALA A 36 29.18 0.58 -5.55
C ALA A 36 28.03 1.51 -5.10
N LEU A 37 28.30 2.82 -4.95
CA LEU A 37 27.27 3.79 -4.59
C LEU A 37 26.16 3.90 -5.64
N LEU A 38 26.49 3.88 -6.93
CA LEU A 38 25.50 3.91 -8.01
C LEU A 38 24.62 2.65 -8.02
N SER A 39 25.15 1.49 -7.66
CA SER A 39 24.35 0.26 -7.55
C SER A 39 23.34 0.36 -6.41
N VAL A 40 23.72 0.87 -5.24
CA VAL A 40 22.82 1.07 -4.10
C VAL A 40 21.69 2.04 -4.44
N GLN A 41 22.00 3.14 -5.13
CA GLN A 41 20.97 4.12 -5.53
C GLN A 41 19.92 3.53 -6.49
N ARG A 42 20.32 2.64 -7.39
CA ARG A 42 19.37 1.97 -8.29
C ARG A 42 18.40 1.06 -7.55
N PHE A 43 18.87 0.29 -6.58
CA PHE A 43 18.01 -0.54 -5.73
C PHE A 43 17.03 0.31 -4.93
N GLN A 44 17.52 1.38 -4.28
CA GLN A 44 16.66 2.27 -3.50
C GLN A 44 15.55 2.93 -4.33
N SER A 45 15.83 3.33 -5.57
CA SER A 45 14.81 3.96 -6.43
C SER A 45 13.73 2.99 -6.89
N SER A 46 14.06 1.71 -7.14
CA SER A 46 13.09 0.69 -7.51
C SER A 46 12.19 0.32 -6.32
N ASP A 47 12.77 0.19 -5.14
CA ASP A 47 12.04 -0.14 -3.91
C ASP A 47 11.07 0.97 -3.55
N PHE A 48 11.51 2.24 -3.63
CA PHE A 48 10.64 3.39 -3.38
C PHE A 48 9.45 3.47 -4.35
N ALA A 49 9.67 3.18 -5.63
CA ALA A 49 8.58 3.16 -6.61
C ALA A 49 7.55 2.05 -6.30
N SER A 50 8.03 0.88 -5.89
CA SER A 50 7.17 -0.25 -5.49
C SER A 50 6.37 0.04 -4.22
N ASP A 51 7.00 0.68 -3.24
CA ASP A 51 6.33 1.08 -1.99
C ASP A 51 5.23 2.11 -2.26
N LEU A 52 5.49 3.10 -3.11
CA LEU A 52 4.50 4.10 -3.50
C LEU A 52 3.29 3.47 -4.22
N GLN A 53 3.53 2.50 -5.11
CA GLN A 53 2.46 1.76 -5.76
C GLN A 53 1.69 0.89 -4.76
N GLY A 54 2.39 0.30 -3.78
CA GLY A 54 1.79 -0.45 -2.68
C GLY A 54 0.85 0.38 -1.83
N GLU A 55 1.23 1.62 -1.52
CA GLU A 55 0.42 2.58 -0.77
C GLU A 55 -0.82 3.00 -1.55
N ARG A 56 -0.67 3.31 -2.84
CA ARG A 56 -1.81 3.62 -3.72
C ARG A 56 -2.80 2.44 -3.83
N ALA A 57 -2.29 1.21 -3.96
CA ALA A 57 -3.13 0.01 -3.98
C ALA A 57 -3.90 -0.17 -2.67
N TYR A 58 -3.27 0.15 -1.52
CA TYR A 58 -3.95 0.15 -0.22
C TYR A 58 -5.12 1.15 -0.18
N TRP A 59 -4.89 2.39 -0.61
CA TRP A 59 -5.95 3.41 -0.65
C TRP A 59 -7.07 3.04 -1.63
N ALA A 60 -6.73 2.42 -2.75
CA ALA A 60 -7.71 1.91 -3.72
C ALA A 60 -8.56 0.79 -3.09
N ALA A 61 -7.95 -0.18 -2.40
CA ALA A 61 -8.69 -1.23 -1.69
C ALA A 61 -9.56 -0.67 -0.57
N ARG A 62 -9.04 0.33 0.18
CA ARG A 62 -9.79 1.01 1.24
C ARG A 62 -11.03 1.71 0.69
N SER A 63 -10.92 2.42 -0.42
CA SER A 63 -12.08 3.02 -1.10
C SER A 63 -13.14 1.99 -1.47
N GLY A 64 -12.70 0.78 -1.88
CA GLY A 64 -13.61 -0.35 -2.12
C GLY A 64 -14.34 -0.80 -0.87
N ILE A 65 -13.66 -0.88 0.28
CA ILE A 65 -14.29 -1.20 1.56
C ILE A 65 -15.28 -0.12 1.98
N GLU A 66 -14.93 1.15 1.85
CA GLU A 66 -15.82 2.28 2.19
C GLU A 66 -17.08 2.26 1.33
N TRP A 67 -16.94 2.03 0.02
CA TRP A 67 -18.07 1.85 -0.87
C TRP A 67 -18.96 0.66 -0.45
N GLY A 68 -18.36 -0.50 -0.18
CA GLY A 68 -19.09 -1.69 0.25
C GLY A 68 -19.82 -1.50 1.58
N THR A 69 -19.18 -0.81 2.53
CA THR A 69 -19.75 -0.45 3.82
C THR A 69 -20.94 0.48 3.64
N TYR A 70 -20.82 1.48 2.77
CA TYR A 70 -21.94 2.35 2.43
C TYR A 70 -23.12 1.56 1.87
N GLN A 71 -22.87 0.60 0.95
CA GLN A 71 -23.95 -0.21 0.36
C GLN A 71 -24.75 -1.01 1.39
N VAL A 72 -24.12 -1.49 2.45
CA VAL A 72 -24.80 -2.32 3.46
C VAL A 72 -25.32 -1.53 4.66
N LEU A 73 -24.67 -0.41 5.00
CA LEU A 73 -25.02 0.37 6.20
C LEU A 73 -25.93 1.57 5.91
N ASP A 74 -25.88 2.14 4.69
CA ASP A 74 -26.70 3.31 4.38
C ASP A 74 -28.18 3.04 4.61
N PRO A 75 -28.86 3.85 5.43
CA PRO A 75 -30.29 3.76 5.66
C PRO A 75 -31.11 3.82 4.36
N ASN A 76 -30.68 4.65 3.40
CA ASN A 76 -31.39 4.83 2.13
C ASN A 76 -31.45 3.54 1.30
N ASN A 77 -30.43 2.69 1.37
CA ASN A 77 -30.42 1.39 0.68
C ASN A 77 -31.38 0.37 1.30
N SER A 78 -31.93 0.66 2.48
CA SER A 78 -32.88 -0.20 3.19
C SER A 78 -34.26 0.40 3.40
N GLN A 79 -34.51 1.59 2.86
CA GLN A 79 -35.82 2.27 3.04
C GLN A 79 -37.02 1.48 2.48
N GLY A 80 -36.82 0.75 1.38
CA GLY A 80 -37.86 -0.10 0.79
C GLY A 80 -38.05 -1.44 1.47
N LEU A 81 -37.24 -1.79 2.48
CA LEU A 81 -37.33 -3.05 3.19
C LEU A 81 -38.28 -2.96 4.37
N ALA A 82 -38.96 -4.07 4.68
CA ALA A 82 -39.76 -4.19 5.89
C ALA A 82 -38.90 -3.90 7.14
N ALA A 83 -39.52 -3.42 8.21
CA ALA A 83 -38.85 -3.09 9.46
C ALA A 83 -37.99 -4.25 10.01
N SER A 84 -38.47 -5.48 9.82
CA SER A 84 -37.78 -6.70 10.25
C SER A 84 -36.69 -7.19 9.27
N ALA A 85 -36.61 -6.61 8.06
CA ALA A 85 -35.66 -7.07 7.03
C ALA A 85 -34.38 -6.28 7.08
N LEU A 86 -33.27 -6.99 6.99
CA LEU A 86 -31.92 -6.43 6.83
C LEU A 86 -31.48 -6.57 5.36
N PRO A 87 -30.72 -5.62 4.81
CA PRO A 87 -30.32 -5.67 3.41
C PRO A 87 -29.53 -6.95 3.07
N ALA A 88 -29.71 -7.42 1.86
CA ALA A 88 -28.83 -8.44 1.29
C ALA A 88 -27.50 -7.81 0.89
N CYS A 89 -26.51 -8.65 0.60
CA CYS A 89 -25.31 -8.19 -0.09
C CYS A 89 -25.67 -7.63 -1.48
N PHE A 90 -24.93 -6.62 -1.91
CA PHE A 90 -24.94 -6.18 -3.31
C PHE A 90 -24.49 -7.29 -4.25
N ALA A 91 -24.75 -7.15 -5.56
CA ALA A 91 -24.26 -8.11 -6.56
C ALA A 91 -22.72 -8.24 -6.48
N THR A 92 -22.24 -9.43 -6.19
CA THR A 92 -20.85 -9.72 -5.91
C THR A 92 -20.31 -10.80 -6.87
N PRO A 93 -19.06 -10.70 -7.39
CA PRO A 93 -18.11 -9.58 -7.17
C PRO A 93 -18.52 -8.30 -7.90
N LYS A 94 -18.23 -7.15 -7.30
CA LYS A 94 -18.43 -5.83 -7.91
C LYS A 94 -17.09 -5.18 -8.23
N THR A 95 -16.88 -4.83 -9.49
CA THR A 95 -15.72 -4.07 -9.92
C THR A 95 -16.03 -2.57 -9.89
N LEU A 96 -15.13 -1.79 -9.31
CA LEU A 96 -15.22 -0.34 -9.20
C LEU A 96 -14.13 0.30 -10.04
N ALA A 97 -14.50 1.36 -10.77
CA ALA A 97 -13.57 2.28 -11.41
C ALA A 97 -13.38 3.49 -10.47
N LEU A 98 -12.14 3.74 -10.08
CA LEU A 98 -11.81 4.86 -9.21
C LEU A 98 -11.33 6.04 -10.07
N PRO A 99 -11.56 7.29 -9.62
CA PRO A 99 -11.07 8.48 -10.31
C PRO A 99 -9.63 8.86 -9.90
N GLY A 100 -9.06 9.82 -10.66
CA GLY A 100 -7.78 10.45 -10.32
C GLY A 100 -6.61 9.48 -10.29
N ASP A 101 -5.73 9.63 -9.31
CA ASP A 101 -4.50 8.85 -9.17
C ASP A 101 -4.73 7.35 -8.89
N LEU A 102 -5.95 6.99 -8.51
CA LEU A 102 -6.35 5.60 -8.29
C LEU A 102 -6.99 4.94 -9.53
N ALA A 103 -7.22 5.69 -10.60
CA ALA A 103 -7.82 5.18 -11.83
C ALA A 103 -7.10 3.98 -12.48
N PRO A 104 -5.76 3.84 -12.37
CA PRO A 104 -5.06 2.67 -12.91
C PRO A 104 -5.33 1.36 -12.16
N PHE A 105 -5.93 1.42 -10.96
CA PHE A 105 -6.19 0.24 -10.15
C PHE A 105 -7.57 -0.36 -10.47
N THR A 106 -7.61 -1.66 -10.64
CA THR A 106 -8.86 -2.43 -10.68
C THR A 106 -9.22 -2.84 -9.27
N VAL A 107 -10.37 -2.38 -8.76
CA VAL A 107 -10.84 -2.72 -7.42
C VAL A 107 -12.03 -3.65 -7.52
N THR A 108 -11.92 -4.82 -6.94
CA THR A 108 -13.01 -5.81 -6.86
C THR A 108 -13.46 -5.96 -5.41
N VAL A 109 -14.76 -5.75 -5.18
CA VAL A 109 -15.37 -5.85 -3.85
C VAL A 109 -16.30 -7.04 -3.81
N THR A 110 -16.16 -7.85 -2.76
CA THR A 110 -17.07 -8.96 -2.46
C THR A 110 -17.73 -8.76 -1.11
N CYS A 111 -18.94 -9.30 -0.96
CA CYS A 111 -19.71 -9.25 0.25
C CYS A 111 -20.23 -10.65 0.60
N ALA A 112 -20.14 -11.02 1.85
CA ALA A 112 -20.77 -12.21 2.42
C ALA A 112 -21.56 -11.79 3.65
N ARG A 113 -22.84 -12.26 3.73
CA ARG A 113 -23.76 -11.92 4.83
C ARG A 113 -23.95 -13.11 5.75
N TYR A 114 -24.06 -12.85 7.05
CA TYR A 114 -24.30 -13.85 8.08
C TYR A 114 -25.42 -13.38 9.02
N PRO A 115 -26.50 -14.17 9.17
CA PRO A 115 -26.79 -15.38 8.40
C PRO A 115 -27.04 -15.05 6.92
N SER A 116 -26.86 -16.01 6.04
CA SER A 116 -27.03 -15.82 4.58
C SER A 116 -28.45 -15.38 4.21
N SER A 117 -29.43 -15.77 5.02
CA SER A 117 -30.84 -15.35 4.93
C SER A 117 -31.40 -15.11 6.33
N GLY A 118 -32.42 -14.26 6.44
CA GLY A 118 -33.02 -13.90 7.74
C GLY A 118 -32.11 -12.98 8.58
N SER A 119 -32.17 -13.14 9.88
CA SER A 119 -31.42 -12.36 10.87
C SER A 119 -31.21 -13.17 12.14
N HIS A 120 -30.20 -12.86 12.92
CA HIS A 120 -30.16 -13.26 14.33
C HIS A 120 -31.09 -12.35 15.14
N GLU A 121 -31.74 -12.93 16.11
CA GLU A 121 -32.60 -12.18 17.03
C GLU A 121 -31.82 -12.00 18.35
N GLU A 122 -31.61 -10.74 18.72
CA GLU A 122 -31.02 -10.35 20.00
C GLU A 122 -32.04 -9.50 20.74
N GLN A 123 -32.78 -10.11 21.67
CA GLN A 123 -33.91 -9.49 22.34
C GLN A 123 -35.01 -9.05 21.33
N GLN A 124 -35.18 -7.74 21.15
CA GLN A 124 -36.11 -7.15 20.18
C GLN A 124 -35.43 -6.74 18.87
N ASN A 125 -34.10 -6.91 18.80
CA ASN A 125 -33.30 -6.46 17.68
C ASN A 125 -33.03 -7.58 16.69
N ARG A 126 -32.99 -7.24 15.41
CA ARG A 126 -32.59 -8.12 14.32
C ARG A 126 -31.21 -7.72 13.82
N VAL A 127 -30.31 -8.65 13.84
CA VAL A 127 -28.88 -8.41 13.58
C VAL A 127 -28.41 -9.25 12.41
N ALA A 128 -27.60 -8.65 11.52
CA ALA A 128 -26.83 -9.36 10.50
C ALA A 128 -25.40 -8.79 10.40
N GLY A 129 -24.46 -9.71 10.29
CA GLY A 129 -23.06 -9.39 10.01
C GLY A 129 -22.77 -9.45 8.52
N TYR A 130 -21.85 -8.61 8.07
CA TYR A 130 -21.34 -8.58 6.69
C TYR A 130 -19.84 -8.62 6.72
N VAL A 131 -19.28 -9.50 5.90
CA VAL A 131 -17.84 -9.54 5.63
C VAL A 131 -17.61 -8.96 4.24
N LEU A 132 -16.91 -7.87 4.18
CA LEU A 132 -16.54 -7.15 2.96
C LEU A 132 -15.08 -7.39 2.67
N VAL A 133 -14.77 -7.77 1.45
CA VAL A 133 -13.38 -7.93 1.00
C VAL A 133 -13.19 -7.11 -0.26
N ALA A 134 -12.24 -6.19 -0.22
CA ALA A 134 -11.82 -5.41 -1.37
C ALA A 134 -10.39 -5.79 -1.77
N THR A 135 -10.21 -6.09 -3.05
CA THR A 135 -8.91 -6.37 -3.65
C THR A 135 -8.64 -5.33 -4.73
N ALA A 136 -7.58 -4.56 -4.55
CA ALA A 136 -7.08 -3.62 -5.55
C ALA A 136 -5.84 -4.20 -6.22
N SER A 137 -5.82 -4.20 -7.54
CA SER A 137 -4.70 -4.70 -8.34
C SER A 137 -4.29 -3.71 -9.42
N PHE A 138 -2.98 -3.63 -9.66
CA PHE A 138 -2.36 -2.89 -10.74
C PHE A 138 -1.39 -3.81 -11.48
N GLY A 139 -1.27 -3.63 -12.80
CA GLY A 139 -0.41 -4.47 -13.64
C GLY A 139 -1.03 -5.81 -14.02
N SER A 140 -0.40 -6.50 -14.97
CA SER A 140 -0.86 -7.80 -15.46
C SER A 140 -0.49 -8.93 -14.49
N ALA A 141 -1.29 -9.98 -14.48
CA ALA A 141 -0.98 -11.16 -13.67
C ALA A 141 0.36 -11.77 -14.09
N GLY A 142 1.27 -11.96 -13.11
CA GLY A 142 2.62 -12.50 -13.33
C GLY A 142 3.67 -11.49 -13.78
N ALA A 143 3.32 -10.23 -14.00
CA ALA A 143 4.29 -9.18 -14.29
C ALA A 143 5.07 -8.77 -13.04
N PRO A 144 6.36 -8.42 -13.15
CA PRO A 144 7.21 -8.04 -12.01
C PRO A 144 6.77 -6.73 -11.34
N ASP A 145 6.02 -5.89 -12.03
CA ASP A 145 5.45 -4.63 -11.56
C ASP A 145 4.02 -4.78 -11.01
N ARG A 146 3.51 -6.02 -10.90
CA ARG A 146 2.19 -6.26 -10.34
C ARG A 146 2.16 -5.93 -8.86
N VAL A 147 1.23 -5.08 -8.50
CA VAL A 147 0.91 -4.74 -7.11
C VAL A 147 -0.52 -5.14 -6.81
N GLU A 148 -0.72 -5.80 -5.69
CA GLU A 148 -2.04 -6.19 -5.20
C GLU A 148 -2.15 -5.94 -3.69
N ARG A 149 -3.28 -5.39 -3.26
CA ARG A 149 -3.63 -5.23 -1.84
C ARG A 149 -5.04 -5.71 -1.61
N ARG A 150 -5.22 -6.48 -0.55
CA ARG A 150 -6.50 -7.00 -0.10
C ARG A 150 -6.79 -6.52 1.31
N ILE A 151 -7.99 -6.00 1.51
CA ILE A 151 -8.50 -5.54 2.81
C ILE A 151 -9.79 -6.29 3.09
N GLU A 152 -9.95 -6.77 4.31
CA GLU A 152 -11.19 -7.35 4.83
C GLU A 152 -11.74 -6.45 5.93
N SER A 153 -13.03 -6.22 5.91
CA SER A 153 -13.76 -5.50 6.95
C SER A 153 -15.00 -6.27 7.34
N ARG A 154 -15.34 -6.22 8.61
CA ARG A 154 -16.55 -6.82 9.16
C ARG A 154 -17.40 -5.71 9.73
N VAL A 155 -18.64 -5.63 9.26
CA VAL A 155 -19.62 -4.66 9.70
C VAL A 155 -20.88 -5.39 10.17
N VAL A 156 -21.54 -4.80 11.14
CA VAL A 156 -22.81 -5.33 11.69
C VAL A 156 -23.88 -4.27 11.47
N LYS A 157 -25.02 -4.68 10.97
CA LYS A 157 -26.22 -3.86 10.90
C LYS A 157 -27.29 -4.48 11.75
N CYS A 158 -27.94 -3.65 12.53
CA CYS A 158 -29.08 -4.08 13.31
C CYS A 158 -30.33 -3.24 12.99
N LYS A 159 -31.49 -3.82 13.21
CA LYS A 159 -32.80 -3.14 13.16
C LYS A 159 -33.65 -3.55 14.35
N ASN A 160 -34.32 -2.57 14.93
CA ASN A 160 -35.37 -2.82 15.92
C ASN A 160 -36.76 -2.69 15.25
N PRO A 161 -37.46 -3.80 14.98
CA PRO A 161 -38.74 -3.77 14.29
C PRO A 161 -39.88 -3.12 15.12
N VAL A 162 -39.65 -2.92 16.42
CA VAL A 162 -40.69 -2.42 17.36
C VAL A 162 -40.49 -0.94 17.64
N ALA A 163 -39.30 -0.40 17.56
CA ALA A 163 -38.91 0.92 18.06
C ALA A 163 -38.91 2.04 17.03
N GLY A 164 -39.36 1.84 15.78
CA GLY A 164 -39.22 2.93 14.84
C GLY A 164 -40.07 2.90 13.59
N THR A 165 -40.27 4.09 13.05
CA THR A 165 -40.73 4.30 11.68
C THR A 165 -39.52 4.44 10.77
N ALA A 166 -39.60 3.95 9.52
CA ALA A 166 -38.55 4.13 8.53
C ALA A 166 -38.14 5.61 8.43
N PRO A 167 -36.86 5.96 8.33
CA PRO A 167 -35.71 5.06 8.19
C PRO A 167 -35.03 4.65 9.52
N ASN A 168 -35.54 5.06 10.66
CA ASN A 168 -34.90 4.95 11.98
C ASN A 168 -35.19 3.59 12.64
N TYR A 169 -34.69 2.53 12.05
CA TYR A 169 -34.66 1.22 12.66
C TYR A 169 -33.36 0.95 13.40
N GLU A 170 -32.82 1.96 14.06
CA GLU A 170 -31.56 1.80 14.77
C GLU A 170 -31.77 1.04 16.09
N CYS A 171 -30.79 0.21 16.44
CA CYS A 171 -30.77 -0.46 17.73
C CYS A 171 -30.31 0.46 18.86
#